data_f94f3d78d3a99b2ee006f7bc3d58928a
#
_entry.id   f94f3d78d3a99b2ee006f7bc3d58928a
#
_cell.length_a   1.000
_cell.length_b   1.000
_cell.length_c   1.000
_cell.angle_alpha   90.00
_cell.angle_beta   90.00
_cell.angle_gamma   90.00
#
_symmetry.space_group_name_H-M   'P 1'
#
loop_
_entity.id
_entity.type
_entity.pdbx_description
1 polymer ?
#
loop_
_entity_poly.entity_id
_entity_poly.type
_entity_poly.pdbx_seq_one_letter_code
_entity_poly.pdbx_strand_id
1 'polypeptide(L)'
;MGLSCRRMLARCVAVLGACCVAVTAQAWEPSKPVQFYVPAGTGGGADQMARTIQAIVAKHGLMKQPMVVQNKGGGAGAEAFLEVKEKKGDAHLLLITLSSLFTTPLATGVPFRWTDLTPVKMLALDEFVLWVNTESPWKSVAELVAAGKTQKLRMGGTGSRQEDHIITVAIGRATGAQFTYVPYKGGGEVAVQLVGGHVDTTVNNPIEAVSHWKAGKVRPLCVFDSKPMPYPEKITETMSWADIPTCKSQGLDVEYLMLRGIFMPAGVSAEQVRFYVDLLDKVRATPEWKELMAQGAFNQTALEGAEFRAWLEREEERHRQLMAEAGFLAK
;
A
#
# COMPACT_ATOMS: atom_id res chain seq x y z
N MET A 1 -41.39 -64.14 -70.53
CA MET A 1 -41.04 -62.74 -70.91
C MET A 1 -41.10 -61.91 -69.62
N GLY A 2 -39.94 -61.58 -69.13
CA GLY A 2 -39.71 -61.13 -67.76
C GLY A 2 -39.79 -59.63 -67.57
N LEU A 3 -40.28 -59.19 -66.43
CA LEU A 3 -40.15 -57.80 -65.97
C LEU A 3 -39.60 -57.84 -64.57
N SER A 4 -38.39 -57.32 -64.48
CA SER A 4 -37.66 -57.09 -63.24
C SER A 4 -38.08 -55.75 -62.61
N CYS A 5 -38.59 -55.80 -61.38
CA CYS A 5 -38.96 -54.64 -60.58
C CYS A 5 -37.82 -54.37 -59.61
N ARG A 6 -37.02 -53.28 -59.90
CA ARG A 6 -36.00 -52.79 -58.99
C ARG A 6 -36.59 -51.74 -58.05
N ARG A 7 -36.65 -52.07 -56.76
CA ARG A 7 -37.01 -51.16 -55.67
C ARG A 7 -35.85 -50.18 -55.43
N MET A 8 -36.12 -48.89 -55.61
CA MET A 8 -35.24 -47.81 -55.13
C MET A 8 -35.58 -47.53 -53.65
N LEU A 9 -34.66 -47.85 -52.76
CA LEU A 9 -34.70 -47.39 -51.34
C LEU A 9 -34.10 -46.01 -51.29
N ALA A 10 -34.94 -44.99 -51.01
CA ALA A 10 -34.50 -43.65 -50.64
C ALA A 10 -33.98 -43.71 -49.21
N ARG A 11 -32.67 -43.50 -49.01
CA ARG A 11 -32.06 -43.24 -47.68
C ARG A 11 -32.18 -41.78 -47.37
N CYS A 12 -33.13 -41.44 -46.48
CA CYS A 12 -33.13 -40.13 -45.78
C CYS A 12 -31.98 -40.11 -44.75
N VAL A 13 -30.90 -39.41 -45.05
CA VAL A 13 -29.86 -39.07 -44.06
C VAL A 13 -30.34 -37.84 -43.32
N ALA A 14 -30.84 -38.05 -42.10
CA ALA A 14 -31.11 -36.95 -41.15
C ALA A 14 -29.77 -36.46 -40.59
N VAL A 15 -29.30 -35.32 -41.08
CA VAL A 15 -28.16 -34.58 -40.52
C VAL A 15 -28.68 -33.87 -39.27
N LEU A 16 -28.52 -34.47 -38.09
CA LEU A 16 -28.65 -33.77 -36.83
C LEU A 16 -27.46 -32.81 -36.70
N GLY A 17 -27.66 -31.56 -37.08
CA GLY A 17 -26.75 -30.47 -36.75
C GLY A 17 -26.77 -30.23 -35.24
N ALA A 18 -25.80 -30.77 -34.51
CA ALA A 18 -25.52 -30.38 -33.13
C ALA A 18 -25.05 -28.92 -33.11
N CYS A 19 -26.00 -27.99 -32.92
CA CYS A 19 -25.61 -26.62 -32.52
C CYS A 19 -24.98 -26.66 -31.14
N CYS A 20 -23.64 -26.76 -31.07
CA CYS A 20 -22.92 -26.42 -29.87
C CYS A 20 -23.11 -24.93 -29.62
N VAL A 21 -24.15 -24.60 -28.83
CA VAL A 21 -24.24 -23.28 -28.22
C VAL A 21 -23.05 -23.19 -27.26
N ALA A 22 -21.97 -22.56 -27.70
CA ALA A 22 -20.91 -22.15 -26.82
C ALA A 22 -21.53 -21.14 -25.83
N VAL A 23 -21.91 -21.62 -24.65
CA VAL A 23 -22.22 -20.77 -23.53
C VAL A 23 -20.89 -20.10 -23.18
N THR A 24 -20.71 -18.88 -23.69
CA THR A 24 -19.62 -18.02 -23.23
C THR A 24 -19.92 -17.76 -21.76
N ALA A 25 -19.24 -18.47 -20.86
CA ALA A 25 -19.27 -18.15 -19.45
C ALA A 25 -18.90 -16.66 -19.35
N GLN A 26 -19.88 -15.82 -19.02
CA GLN A 26 -19.63 -14.41 -18.83
C GLN A 26 -18.68 -14.28 -17.63
N ALA A 27 -17.46 -13.79 -17.88
CA ALA A 27 -16.49 -13.56 -16.84
C ALA A 27 -17.13 -12.71 -15.73
N TRP A 28 -16.88 -13.06 -14.48
CA TRP A 28 -17.45 -12.34 -13.33
C TRP A 28 -17.06 -10.87 -13.36
N GLU A 29 -18.01 -10.02 -13.07
CA GLU A 29 -17.83 -8.56 -12.90
C GLU A 29 -18.71 -8.10 -11.73
N PRO A 30 -18.29 -7.07 -10.95
CA PRO A 30 -19.12 -6.53 -9.88
C PRO A 30 -20.51 -6.12 -10.36
N SER A 31 -21.54 -6.53 -9.62
CA SER A 31 -22.96 -6.23 -9.93
C SER A 31 -23.52 -5.05 -9.13
N LYS A 32 -22.78 -4.56 -8.11
CA LYS A 32 -23.11 -3.42 -7.26
C LYS A 32 -21.86 -2.59 -6.97
N PRO A 33 -21.97 -1.35 -6.43
CA PRO A 33 -20.83 -0.51 -6.06
C PRO A 33 -19.81 -1.28 -5.20
N VAL A 34 -18.53 -1.12 -5.53
CA VAL A 34 -17.41 -1.74 -4.82
C VAL A 34 -16.93 -0.80 -3.72
N GLN A 35 -17.04 -1.24 -2.47
CA GLN A 35 -16.48 -0.51 -1.33
C GLN A 35 -14.97 -0.69 -1.31
N PHE A 36 -14.22 0.39 -1.10
CA PHE A 36 -12.77 0.34 -1.05
C PHE A 36 -12.29 0.98 0.27
N TYR A 37 -11.96 0.12 1.24
CA TYR A 37 -11.61 0.54 2.58
C TYR A 37 -10.13 0.92 2.68
N VAL A 38 -9.90 2.01 3.42
CA VAL A 38 -8.56 2.51 3.77
C VAL A 38 -8.45 2.48 5.30
N PRO A 39 -7.57 1.65 5.90
CA PRO A 39 -7.44 1.51 7.36
C PRO A 39 -6.61 2.64 7.97
N ALA A 40 -6.79 3.86 7.50
CA ALA A 40 -6.07 5.06 7.91
C ALA A 40 -6.92 6.32 7.71
N GLY A 41 -6.45 7.45 8.23
CA GLY A 41 -7.04 8.76 8.01
C GLY A 41 -6.90 9.26 6.57
N THR A 42 -7.62 10.32 6.25
CA THR A 42 -7.57 10.99 4.94
C THR A 42 -6.23 11.72 4.73
N GLY A 43 -5.79 11.83 3.46
CA GLY A 43 -4.58 12.55 3.06
C GLY A 43 -3.27 11.80 3.26
N GLY A 44 -3.28 10.62 3.91
CA GLY A 44 -2.11 9.73 3.97
C GLY A 44 -1.89 8.97 2.67
N GLY A 45 -0.72 8.32 2.52
CA GLY A 45 -0.33 7.64 1.27
C GLY A 45 -1.32 6.58 0.79
N ALA A 46 -1.89 5.78 1.71
CA ALA A 46 -2.91 4.78 1.36
C ALA A 46 -4.21 5.41 0.84
N ASP A 47 -4.66 6.51 1.44
CA ASP A 47 -5.86 7.25 1.01
C ASP A 47 -5.66 7.86 -0.39
N GLN A 48 -4.51 8.51 -0.61
CA GLN A 48 -4.16 9.10 -1.90
C GLN A 48 -4.11 8.02 -3.00
N MET A 49 -3.48 6.88 -2.74
CA MET A 49 -3.41 5.76 -3.68
C MET A 49 -4.80 5.18 -3.98
N ALA A 50 -5.63 4.94 -2.97
CA ALA A 50 -6.98 4.40 -3.15
C ALA A 50 -7.86 5.34 -3.99
N ARG A 51 -7.80 6.66 -3.75
CA ARG A 51 -8.53 7.67 -4.54
C ARG A 51 -8.02 7.78 -5.96
N THR A 52 -6.71 7.65 -6.17
CA THR A 52 -6.12 7.62 -7.51
C THR A 52 -6.60 6.39 -8.29
N ILE A 53 -6.61 5.20 -7.67
CA ILE A 53 -7.18 3.98 -8.28
C ILE A 53 -8.65 4.21 -8.62
N GLN A 54 -9.46 4.73 -7.70
CA GLN A 54 -10.87 5.05 -7.93
C GLN A 54 -11.03 5.98 -9.14
N ALA A 55 -10.26 7.07 -9.20
CA ALA A 55 -10.32 8.04 -10.28
C ALA A 55 -9.93 7.44 -11.63
N ILE A 56 -8.87 6.63 -11.68
CA ILE A 56 -8.43 5.93 -12.90
C ILE A 56 -9.51 4.95 -13.37
N VAL A 57 -10.05 4.13 -12.48
CA VAL A 57 -11.12 3.16 -12.80
C VAL A 57 -12.33 3.88 -13.42
N ALA A 58 -12.74 5.00 -12.84
CA ALA A 58 -13.86 5.80 -13.34
C ALA A 58 -13.52 6.48 -14.68
N LYS A 59 -12.36 7.14 -14.79
CA LYS A 59 -11.94 7.89 -15.98
C LYS A 59 -11.80 7.00 -17.21
N HIS A 60 -11.23 5.81 -17.03
CA HIS A 60 -10.98 4.88 -18.13
C HIS A 60 -12.09 3.83 -18.33
N GLY A 61 -13.18 3.90 -17.55
CA GLY A 61 -14.31 2.96 -17.66
C GLY A 61 -13.90 1.51 -17.44
N LEU A 62 -12.94 1.24 -16.53
CA LEU A 62 -12.36 -0.09 -16.33
C LEU A 62 -13.30 -1.06 -15.61
N MET A 63 -14.37 -0.56 -15.02
CA MET A 63 -15.39 -1.32 -14.30
C MET A 63 -16.73 -0.62 -14.45
N LYS A 64 -17.82 -1.38 -14.64
CA LYS A 64 -19.18 -0.79 -14.80
C LYS A 64 -19.71 -0.16 -13.51
N GLN A 65 -19.43 -0.81 -12.38
CA GLN A 65 -19.90 -0.33 -11.08
C GLN A 65 -18.91 0.69 -10.50
N PRO A 66 -19.37 1.71 -9.79
CA PRO A 66 -18.50 2.68 -9.17
C PRO A 66 -17.71 2.06 -7.99
N MET A 67 -16.50 2.55 -7.79
CA MET A 67 -15.70 2.29 -6.61
C MET A 67 -15.92 3.41 -5.61
N VAL A 68 -16.09 3.08 -4.31
CA VAL A 68 -16.36 4.03 -3.23
C VAL A 68 -15.30 3.90 -2.14
N VAL A 69 -14.40 4.89 -2.05
CA VAL A 69 -13.33 4.91 -1.04
C VAL A 69 -13.90 5.36 0.30
N GLN A 70 -13.60 4.59 1.37
CA GLN A 70 -13.99 4.89 2.75
C GLN A 70 -12.82 4.72 3.71
N ASN A 71 -12.53 5.76 4.49
CA ASN A 71 -11.50 5.72 5.52
C ASN A 71 -12.06 5.13 6.82
N LYS A 72 -11.41 4.07 7.32
CA LYS A 72 -11.77 3.34 8.55
C LYS A 72 -10.52 3.12 9.39
N GLY A 73 -9.99 4.23 9.93
CA GLY A 73 -8.71 4.25 10.65
C GLY A 73 -8.82 3.98 12.16
N GLY A 74 -10.02 3.70 12.70
CA GLY A 74 -10.25 3.46 14.10
C GLY A 74 -9.39 2.31 14.64
N GLY A 75 -8.82 2.49 15.86
CA GLY A 75 -7.98 1.48 16.51
C GLY A 75 -6.73 1.11 15.69
N ALA A 76 -6.07 2.09 15.06
CA ALA A 76 -4.92 1.86 14.19
C ALA A 76 -5.24 0.93 12.99
N GLY A 77 -6.44 1.09 12.41
CA GLY A 77 -6.92 0.29 11.29
C GLY A 77 -7.69 -0.98 11.69
N ALA A 78 -7.74 -1.34 12.96
CA ALA A 78 -8.48 -2.52 13.44
C ALA A 78 -9.95 -2.51 13.01
N GLU A 79 -10.59 -1.33 12.98
CA GLU A 79 -11.97 -1.15 12.50
C GLU A 79 -12.15 -1.74 11.09
N ALA A 80 -11.31 -1.33 10.13
CA ALA A 80 -11.38 -1.83 8.77
C ALA A 80 -11.11 -3.34 8.70
N PHE A 81 -10.07 -3.80 9.40
CA PHE A 81 -9.66 -5.21 9.37
C PHE A 81 -10.72 -6.15 9.90
N LEU A 82 -11.33 -5.82 11.03
CA LEU A 82 -12.39 -6.64 11.63
C LEU A 82 -13.64 -6.63 10.75
N GLU A 83 -14.04 -5.47 10.23
CA GLU A 83 -15.20 -5.40 9.36
C GLU A 83 -15.01 -6.23 8.07
N VAL A 84 -13.83 -6.16 7.42
CA VAL A 84 -13.55 -6.96 6.23
C VAL A 84 -13.51 -8.46 6.56
N LYS A 85 -12.97 -8.85 7.72
CA LYS A 85 -12.96 -10.24 8.19
C LYS A 85 -14.38 -10.82 8.30
N GLU A 86 -15.35 -10.01 8.77
CA GLU A 86 -16.75 -10.42 8.93
C GLU A 86 -17.51 -10.55 7.59
N LYS A 87 -17.02 -9.91 6.50
CA LYS A 87 -17.67 -9.88 5.18
C LYS A 87 -17.26 -11.05 4.27
N LYS A 88 -17.13 -12.28 4.83
CA LYS A 88 -16.71 -13.47 4.07
C LYS A 88 -17.54 -13.63 2.79
N GLY A 89 -16.84 -13.85 1.67
CA GLY A 89 -17.43 -14.05 0.34
C GLY A 89 -17.92 -12.77 -0.36
N ASP A 90 -17.84 -11.59 0.27
CA ASP A 90 -18.26 -10.36 -0.40
C ASP A 90 -17.15 -9.87 -1.37
N ALA A 91 -17.38 -10.14 -2.66
CA ALA A 91 -16.49 -9.73 -3.73
C ALA A 91 -16.64 -8.23 -4.12
N HIS A 92 -17.50 -7.48 -3.45
CA HIS A 92 -17.68 -6.03 -3.68
C HIS A 92 -17.01 -5.19 -2.59
N LEU A 93 -16.04 -5.77 -1.90
CA LEU A 93 -15.27 -5.11 -0.87
C LEU A 93 -13.77 -5.33 -1.13
N LEU A 94 -13.04 -4.22 -1.29
CA LEU A 94 -11.59 -4.18 -1.35
C LEU A 94 -11.04 -3.45 -0.12
N LEU A 95 -9.84 -3.82 0.27
CA LEU A 95 -9.08 -3.18 1.32
C LEU A 95 -7.68 -2.89 0.78
N ILE A 96 -7.23 -1.64 0.84
CA ILE A 96 -5.81 -1.32 0.71
C ILE A 96 -5.14 -1.51 2.06
N THR A 97 -3.86 -1.89 2.07
CA THR A 97 -3.14 -2.11 3.32
C THR A 97 -1.87 -1.27 3.43
N LEU A 98 -1.39 -1.22 4.65
CA LEU A 98 -0.13 -0.64 5.09
C LEU A 98 0.43 -1.54 6.20
N SER A 99 1.54 -1.18 6.85
CA SER A 99 2.15 -2.04 7.89
C SER A 99 1.20 -2.36 9.05
N SER A 100 0.13 -1.59 9.25
CA SER A 100 -0.89 -1.89 10.27
C SER A 100 -1.57 -3.26 10.08
N LEU A 101 -1.50 -3.83 8.87
CA LEU A 101 -1.90 -5.23 8.62
C LEU A 101 -1.20 -6.21 9.57
N PHE A 102 0.06 -5.93 9.91
CA PHE A 102 0.89 -6.73 10.82
C PHE A 102 0.99 -6.08 12.21
N THR A 103 1.28 -4.77 12.26
CA THR A 103 1.60 -4.08 13.52
C THR A 103 0.40 -3.96 14.44
N THR A 104 -0.81 -3.74 13.93
CA THR A 104 -2.01 -3.59 14.76
C THR A 104 -2.34 -4.86 15.54
N PRO A 105 -2.48 -6.05 14.93
CA PRO A 105 -2.73 -7.26 15.72
C PRO A 105 -1.58 -7.60 16.67
N LEU A 106 -0.34 -7.38 16.28
CA LEU A 106 0.83 -7.62 17.12
C LEU A 106 0.87 -6.68 18.35
N ALA A 107 0.47 -5.41 18.18
CA ALA A 107 0.50 -4.41 19.25
C ALA A 107 -0.69 -4.47 20.21
N THR A 108 -1.85 -4.93 19.74
CA THR A 108 -3.11 -4.82 20.48
C THR A 108 -3.71 -6.16 20.90
N GLY A 109 -3.29 -7.26 20.26
CA GLY A 109 -3.90 -8.59 20.45
C GLY A 109 -5.30 -8.70 19.84
N VAL A 110 -5.72 -7.77 18.98
CA VAL A 110 -7.00 -7.86 18.27
C VAL A 110 -7.08 -9.18 17.51
N PRO A 111 -8.24 -9.89 17.49
CA PRO A 111 -8.38 -11.22 16.90
C PRO A 111 -8.45 -11.18 15.37
N PHE A 112 -7.38 -10.67 14.75
CA PHE A 112 -7.21 -10.52 13.32
C PHE A 112 -5.81 -10.95 12.89
N ARG A 113 -5.73 -11.59 11.75
CA ARG A 113 -4.48 -11.90 11.03
C ARG A 113 -4.67 -11.63 9.56
N TRP A 114 -3.60 -11.31 8.83
CA TRP A 114 -3.68 -11.11 7.38
C TRP A 114 -4.22 -12.36 6.64
N THR A 115 -4.06 -13.56 7.22
CA THR A 115 -4.62 -14.83 6.71
C THR A 115 -6.14 -14.91 6.80
N ASP A 116 -6.80 -14.00 7.52
CA ASP A 116 -8.26 -13.85 7.52
C ASP A 116 -8.78 -13.16 6.24
N LEU A 117 -7.86 -12.70 5.37
CA LEU A 117 -8.16 -12.04 4.11
C LEU A 117 -7.67 -12.85 2.91
N THR A 118 -8.15 -12.49 1.72
CA THR A 118 -7.64 -12.99 0.44
C THR A 118 -6.73 -11.95 -0.18
N PRO A 119 -5.41 -12.19 -0.27
CA PRO A 119 -4.49 -11.29 -0.98
C PRO A 119 -4.84 -11.25 -2.47
N VAL A 120 -4.93 -10.04 -3.04
CA VAL A 120 -5.18 -9.81 -4.47
C VAL A 120 -3.87 -9.47 -5.17
N LYS A 121 -3.28 -8.32 -4.81
CA LYS A 121 -2.06 -7.85 -5.47
C LYS A 121 -1.29 -6.88 -4.57
N MET A 122 0.04 -7.02 -4.53
CA MET A 122 0.93 -5.95 -4.11
C MET A 122 1.04 -4.96 -5.28
N LEU A 123 0.84 -3.68 -5.00
CA LEU A 123 0.91 -2.62 -6.01
C LEU A 123 2.23 -1.88 -6.00
N ALA A 124 2.79 -1.68 -4.80
CA ALA A 124 4.04 -0.99 -4.56
C ALA A 124 4.56 -1.28 -3.14
N LEU A 125 5.79 -0.90 -2.89
CA LEU A 125 6.30 -0.63 -1.55
C LEU A 125 6.46 0.88 -1.39
N ASP A 126 6.06 1.39 -0.24
CA ASP A 126 6.14 2.81 0.08
C ASP A 126 7.41 3.09 0.89
N GLU A 127 8.07 4.15 0.52
CA GLU A 127 9.32 4.60 1.12
C GLU A 127 9.05 5.44 2.38
N PHE A 128 10.05 5.50 3.25
CA PHE A 128 10.08 6.46 4.35
C PHE A 128 11.30 7.37 4.20
N VAL A 129 11.10 8.65 4.46
CA VAL A 129 12.16 9.66 4.44
C VAL A 129 12.22 10.35 5.78
N LEU A 130 13.42 10.59 6.27
CA LEU A 130 13.68 11.40 7.46
C LEU A 130 13.62 12.87 7.06
N TRP A 131 12.67 13.61 7.61
CA TRP A 131 12.43 15.01 7.29
C TRP A 131 12.71 15.94 8.46
N VAL A 132 13.16 17.15 8.14
CA VAL A 132 13.23 18.28 9.07
C VAL A 132 12.60 19.52 8.43
N ASN A 133 12.18 20.47 9.25
CA ASN A 133 11.80 21.80 8.76
C ASN A 133 13.00 22.47 8.10
N THR A 134 12.80 23.20 6.99
CA THR A 134 13.89 23.86 6.25
C THR A 134 14.64 24.89 7.13
N GLU A 135 13.96 25.52 8.09
CA GLU A 135 14.54 26.46 9.05
C GLU A 135 15.31 25.76 10.19
N SER A 136 15.20 24.44 10.30
CA SER A 136 15.95 23.65 11.26
C SER A 136 17.46 23.82 11.09
N PRO A 137 18.25 23.86 12.16
CA PRO A 137 19.71 23.92 12.09
C PRO A 137 20.34 22.66 11.47
N TRP A 138 19.62 21.52 11.50
CA TRP A 138 20.14 20.23 11.06
C TRP A 138 20.00 20.05 9.54
N LYS A 139 21.13 19.87 8.86
CA LYS A 139 21.21 19.71 7.40
C LYS A 139 21.61 18.29 6.98
N SER A 140 21.93 17.43 7.95
CA SER A 140 22.37 16.05 7.74
C SER A 140 21.86 15.14 8.85
N VAL A 141 21.87 13.81 8.57
CA VAL A 141 21.57 12.79 9.57
C VAL A 141 22.54 12.91 10.77
N ALA A 142 23.82 13.14 10.52
CA ALA A 142 24.83 13.26 11.56
C ALA A 142 24.53 14.42 12.53
N GLU A 143 24.13 15.58 12.03
CA GLU A 143 23.78 16.76 12.84
C GLU A 143 22.52 16.51 13.69
N LEU A 144 21.48 15.90 13.09
CA LEU A 144 20.26 15.54 13.81
C LEU A 144 20.54 14.52 14.92
N VAL A 145 21.32 13.48 14.61
CA VAL A 145 21.73 12.46 15.59
C VAL A 145 22.58 13.07 16.73
N ALA A 146 23.52 13.96 16.40
CA ALA A 146 24.35 14.64 17.41
C ALA A 146 23.47 15.49 18.35
N ALA A 147 22.49 16.23 17.81
CA ALA A 147 21.52 16.96 18.62
C ALA A 147 20.68 16.02 19.50
N GLY A 148 20.20 14.91 18.95
CA GLY A 148 19.40 13.91 19.69
C GLY A 148 20.17 13.21 20.82
N LYS A 149 21.50 13.21 20.81
CA LYS A 149 22.33 12.71 21.92
C LYS A 149 22.43 13.70 23.10
N THR A 150 22.24 14.98 22.85
CA THR A 150 22.38 16.03 23.85
C THR A 150 21.04 16.57 24.35
N GLN A 151 20.00 16.46 23.55
CA GLN A 151 18.64 16.88 23.89
C GLN A 151 17.62 15.90 23.33
N LYS A 152 16.47 15.79 23.97
CA LYS A 152 15.39 14.92 23.54
C LYS A 152 14.58 15.60 22.44
N LEU A 153 14.63 15.08 21.20
CA LEU A 153 13.94 15.64 20.05
C LEU A 153 12.48 15.10 19.96
N ARG A 154 11.56 15.93 19.45
CA ARG A 154 10.18 15.51 19.17
C ARG A 154 10.14 14.89 17.76
N MET A 155 9.82 13.60 17.69
CA MET A 155 9.63 12.88 16.44
C MET A 155 8.14 12.73 16.18
N GLY A 156 7.60 13.40 15.17
CA GLY A 156 6.21 13.21 14.75
C GLY A 156 6.06 11.98 13.87
N GLY A 157 4.93 11.28 14.03
CA GLY A 157 4.60 10.14 13.17
C GLY A 157 3.14 9.70 13.28
N THR A 158 2.71 8.83 12.39
CA THR A 158 1.35 8.28 12.33
C THR A 158 1.15 7.18 13.36
N GLY A 159 0.12 7.32 14.19
CA GLY A 159 -0.28 6.31 15.17
C GLY A 159 0.78 5.98 16.21
N SER A 160 0.46 5.04 17.10
CA SER A 160 1.41 4.51 18.09
C SER A 160 1.70 3.05 17.82
N ARG A 161 2.96 2.62 17.99
CA ARG A 161 3.42 1.25 17.76
C ARG A 161 3.21 0.79 16.30
N GLN A 162 3.17 1.74 15.38
CA GLN A 162 3.13 1.53 13.93
C GLN A 162 4.51 1.85 13.32
N GLU A 163 4.59 1.86 12.00
CA GLU A 163 5.82 2.00 11.22
C GLU A 163 6.70 3.17 11.67
N ASP A 164 6.15 4.38 11.78
CA ASP A 164 6.91 5.58 12.14
C ASP A 164 7.52 5.47 13.55
N HIS A 165 6.77 4.86 14.48
CA HIS A 165 7.26 4.64 15.84
C HIS A 165 8.33 3.55 15.88
N ILE A 166 8.18 2.49 15.07
CA ILE A 166 9.20 1.43 14.93
C ILE A 166 10.50 2.03 14.39
N ILE A 167 10.42 2.81 13.31
CA ILE A 167 11.58 3.49 12.72
C ILE A 167 12.23 4.44 13.74
N THR A 168 11.42 5.21 14.50
CA THR A 168 11.92 6.09 15.55
C THR A 168 12.74 5.33 16.61
N VAL A 169 12.22 4.20 17.08
CA VAL A 169 12.93 3.34 18.06
C VAL A 169 14.20 2.77 17.44
N ALA A 170 14.14 2.31 16.19
CA ALA A 170 15.32 1.79 15.47
C ALA A 170 16.43 2.85 15.34
N ILE A 171 16.08 4.11 14.99
CA ILE A 171 17.04 5.22 14.95
C ILE A 171 17.68 5.44 16.31
N GLY A 172 16.85 5.51 17.38
CA GLY A 172 17.35 5.70 18.75
C GLY A 172 18.32 4.60 19.18
N ARG A 173 18.00 3.34 18.89
CA ARG A 173 18.85 2.18 19.21
C ARG A 173 20.15 2.17 18.41
N ALA A 174 20.09 2.46 17.11
CA ALA A 174 21.26 2.46 16.25
C ALA A 174 22.25 3.59 16.57
N THR A 175 21.76 4.73 17.08
CA THR A 175 22.54 5.96 17.19
C THR A 175 22.77 6.44 18.62
N GLY A 176 21.93 6.06 19.57
CA GLY A 176 21.87 6.63 20.93
C GLY A 176 21.15 7.98 20.99
N ALA A 177 20.57 8.48 19.89
CA ALA A 177 19.76 9.67 19.89
C ALA A 177 18.43 9.43 20.64
N GLN A 178 17.94 10.44 21.36
CA GLN A 178 16.74 10.36 22.18
C GLN A 178 15.59 11.09 21.51
N PHE A 179 14.41 10.43 21.46
CA PHE A 179 13.22 11.01 20.89
C PHE A 179 12.04 10.93 21.84
N THR A 180 11.19 11.96 21.83
CA THR A 180 9.80 11.88 22.29
C THR A 180 8.94 11.67 21.05
N TYR A 181 8.36 10.49 20.91
CA TYR A 181 7.44 10.22 19.80
C TYR A 181 6.09 10.89 20.03
N VAL A 182 5.60 11.62 19.03
CA VAL A 182 4.32 12.35 19.05
C VAL A 182 3.42 11.77 17.97
N PRO A 183 2.41 10.95 18.34
CA PRO A 183 1.52 10.31 17.39
C PRO A 183 0.43 11.26 16.88
N TYR A 184 0.14 11.18 15.56
CA TYR A 184 -0.94 11.86 14.88
C TYR A 184 -1.85 10.85 14.14
N LYS A 185 -2.97 11.30 13.57
CA LYS A 185 -3.96 10.42 12.93
C LYS A 185 -3.57 9.95 11.53
N GLY A 186 -2.63 10.64 10.87
CA GLY A 186 -2.17 10.30 9.53
C GLY A 186 -1.01 11.18 9.07
N GLY A 187 -0.24 10.72 8.09
CA GLY A 187 1.00 11.34 7.66
C GLY A 187 0.84 12.74 7.06
N GLY A 188 -0.30 13.04 6.44
CA GLY A 188 -0.59 14.42 6.01
C GLY A 188 -0.65 15.40 7.18
N GLU A 189 -1.24 15.01 8.32
CA GLU A 189 -1.22 15.80 9.56
C GLU A 189 0.21 15.94 10.11
N VAL A 190 0.96 14.83 10.13
CA VAL A 190 2.36 14.82 10.58
C VAL A 190 3.21 15.83 9.81
N ALA A 191 3.10 15.86 8.48
CA ALA A 191 3.83 16.80 7.62
C ALA A 191 3.48 18.27 7.94
N VAL A 192 2.20 18.57 8.19
CA VAL A 192 1.74 19.92 8.61
C VAL A 192 2.34 20.29 9.97
N GLN A 193 2.41 19.37 10.93
CA GLN A 193 3.01 19.63 12.24
C GLN A 193 4.51 19.91 12.16
N LEU A 194 5.23 19.25 11.23
CA LEU A 194 6.63 19.53 10.96
C LEU A 194 6.81 20.96 10.39
N VAL A 195 5.97 21.33 9.42
CA VAL A 195 5.99 22.70 8.85
C VAL A 195 5.73 23.76 9.91
N GLY A 196 4.80 23.47 10.83
CA GLY A 196 4.45 24.37 11.95
C GLY A 196 5.46 24.39 13.10
N GLY A 197 6.54 23.58 13.07
CA GLY A 197 7.54 23.51 14.14
C GLY A 197 7.01 22.87 15.45
N HIS A 198 5.88 22.16 15.38
CA HIS A 198 5.32 21.44 16.54
C HIS A 198 6.06 20.15 16.86
N VAL A 199 6.79 19.61 15.89
CA VAL A 199 7.76 18.51 16.02
C VAL A 199 9.07 18.93 15.38
N ASP A 200 10.17 18.29 15.78
CA ASP A 200 11.53 18.65 15.34
C ASP A 200 11.93 17.90 14.08
N THR A 201 11.41 16.68 13.92
CA THR A 201 11.66 15.80 12.77
C THR A 201 10.51 14.81 12.60
N THR A 202 10.40 14.20 11.41
CA THR A 202 9.38 13.18 11.10
C THR A 202 9.95 12.09 10.18
N VAL A 203 9.25 10.97 10.12
CA VAL A 203 9.52 9.85 9.18
C VAL A 203 8.31 9.67 8.25
N ASN A 204 7.96 10.68 7.47
CA ASN A 204 6.85 10.63 6.53
C ASN A 204 7.19 9.89 5.24
N ASN A 205 6.17 9.28 4.64
CA ASN A 205 6.24 8.81 3.26
C ASN A 205 6.44 10.02 2.30
N PRO A 206 7.17 9.85 1.17
CA PRO A 206 7.41 10.91 0.20
C PRO A 206 6.14 11.64 -0.24
N ILE A 207 5.09 10.90 -0.60
CA ILE A 207 3.83 11.47 -1.10
C ILE A 207 3.13 12.42 -0.10
N GLU A 208 3.37 12.26 1.19
CA GLU A 208 2.77 13.05 2.26
C GLU A 208 3.46 14.40 2.46
N ALA A 209 4.76 14.49 2.14
CA ALA A 209 5.59 15.65 2.37
C ALA A 209 5.99 16.40 1.07
N VAL A 210 5.80 15.80 -0.11
CA VAL A 210 6.29 16.34 -1.39
C VAL A 210 5.80 17.76 -1.69
N SER A 211 4.56 18.09 -1.39
CA SER A 211 4.02 19.44 -1.59
C SER A 211 4.73 20.49 -0.70
N HIS A 212 5.02 20.12 0.53
CA HIS A 212 5.76 20.96 1.46
C HIS A 212 7.24 21.09 1.08
N TRP A 213 7.83 20.02 0.52
CA TRP A 213 9.19 20.06 -0.02
C TRP A 213 9.28 20.96 -1.25
N LYS A 214 8.34 20.83 -2.21
CA LYS A 214 8.23 21.77 -3.36
C LYS A 214 8.08 23.22 -2.93
N ALA A 215 7.37 23.46 -1.84
CA ALA A 215 7.18 24.79 -1.27
C ALA A 215 8.39 25.27 -0.42
N GLY A 216 9.47 24.48 -0.34
CA GLY A 216 10.68 24.85 0.43
C GLY A 216 10.48 24.89 1.95
N LYS A 217 9.44 24.21 2.48
CA LYS A 217 9.10 24.23 3.92
C LYS A 217 9.75 23.09 4.72
N VAL A 218 10.06 21.98 4.05
CA VAL A 218 10.74 20.84 4.67
C VAL A 218 11.94 20.41 3.83
N ARG A 219 12.88 19.73 4.47
CA ARG A 219 14.11 19.20 3.87
C ARG A 219 14.21 17.71 4.15
N PRO A 220 14.41 16.85 3.12
CA PRO A 220 14.75 15.45 3.32
C PRO A 220 16.22 15.32 3.77
N LEU A 221 16.48 14.40 4.70
CA LEU A 221 17.83 14.08 5.13
C LEU A 221 18.32 12.74 4.55
N CYS A 222 17.48 11.72 4.56
CA CYS A 222 17.78 10.41 3.96
C CYS A 222 16.51 9.58 3.74
N VAL A 223 16.59 8.55 2.87
CA VAL A 223 15.55 7.53 2.65
C VAL A 223 15.92 6.23 3.36
N PHE A 224 14.94 5.57 3.96
CA PHE A 224 15.11 4.30 4.69
C PHE A 224 15.05 3.07 3.76
N ASP A 225 15.70 3.12 2.62
CA ASP A 225 15.89 2.00 1.70
C ASP A 225 17.40 1.69 1.53
N SER A 226 17.70 0.48 1.08
CA SER A 226 19.04 0.02 0.71
C SER A 226 19.58 0.73 -0.53
N LYS A 227 18.70 1.35 -1.34
CA LYS A 227 19.01 2.03 -2.61
C LYS A 227 18.38 3.42 -2.66
N PRO A 228 18.98 4.38 -3.39
CA PRO A 228 18.32 5.64 -3.71
C PRO A 228 17.01 5.41 -4.47
N MET A 229 16.04 6.30 -4.27
CA MET A 229 14.77 6.27 -5.01
C MET A 229 15.01 6.52 -6.51
N PRO A 230 14.43 5.70 -7.42
CA PRO A 230 14.82 5.71 -8.84
C PRO A 230 14.09 6.77 -9.69
N TYR A 231 13.96 8.02 -9.17
CA TYR A 231 13.23 9.10 -9.83
C TYR A 231 14.14 10.34 -9.98
N PRO A 232 14.82 10.51 -11.15
CA PRO A 232 15.79 11.57 -11.39
C PRO A 232 15.15 12.90 -11.79
N GLU A 233 13.85 12.93 -12.08
CA GLU A 233 13.13 14.15 -12.43
C GLU A 233 13.09 15.11 -11.25
N LYS A 234 13.36 16.40 -11.49
CA LYS A 234 13.41 17.41 -10.45
C LYS A 234 12.06 17.60 -9.78
N ILE A 235 12.04 17.50 -8.47
CA ILE A 235 10.89 17.79 -7.60
C ILE A 235 10.92 19.23 -7.13
N THR A 236 12.10 19.73 -6.78
CA THR A 236 12.37 21.14 -6.49
C THR A 236 13.26 21.71 -7.61
N GLU A 237 13.61 22.99 -7.55
CA GLU A 237 14.53 23.60 -8.54
C GLU A 237 15.89 22.87 -8.61
N THR A 238 16.34 22.31 -7.49
CA THR A 238 17.69 21.75 -7.37
C THR A 238 17.75 20.25 -7.17
N MET A 239 16.69 19.62 -6.62
CA MET A 239 16.71 18.23 -6.18
C MET A 239 15.60 17.38 -6.79
N SER A 240 15.94 16.12 -7.04
CA SER A 240 15.04 15.01 -7.36
C SER A 240 14.97 14.03 -6.16
N TRP A 241 14.09 13.03 -6.26
CA TRP A 241 14.09 11.93 -5.30
C TRP A 241 15.39 11.13 -5.31
N ALA A 242 16.02 10.96 -6.49
CA ALA A 242 17.28 10.24 -6.63
C ALA A 242 18.48 10.95 -5.98
N ASP A 243 18.38 12.25 -5.72
CA ASP A 243 19.41 13.02 -5.04
C ASP A 243 19.39 12.84 -3.50
N ILE A 244 18.33 12.21 -2.94
CA ILE A 244 18.24 11.95 -1.50
C ILE A 244 19.08 10.71 -1.17
N PRO A 245 20.11 10.81 -0.30
CA PRO A 245 20.94 9.68 0.06
C PRO A 245 20.17 8.64 0.86
N THR A 246 20.60 7.39 0.83
CA THR A 246 20.07 6.38 1.77
C THR A 246 20.55 6.68 3.19
N CYS A 247 19.73 6.35 4.21
CA CYS A 247 20.12 6.53 5.61
C CYS A 247 21.38 5.69 5.92
N LYS A 248 21.50 4.51 5.33
CA LYS A 248 22.66 3.64 5.44
C LYS A 248 23.95 4.31 4.93
N SER A 249 23.90 5.00 3.79
CA SER A 249 25.06 5.75 3.27
C SER A 249 25.48 6.93 4.16
N GLN A 250 24.57 7.39 5.03
CA GLN A 250 24.80 8.44 6.02
C GLN A 250 25.17 7.88 7.42
N GLY A 251 25.47 6.56 7.52
CA GLY A 251 25.87 5.91 8.77
C GLY A 251 24.72 5.51 9.67
N LEU A 252 23.47 5.57 9.20
CA LEU A 252 22.27 5.12 9.91
C LEU A 252 21.77 3.82 9.26
N ASP A 253 22.18 2.66 9.78
CA ASP A 253 21.79 1.35 9.26
C ASP A 253 20.38 0.96 9.73
N VAL A 254 19.38 1.64 9.19
CA VAL A 254 17.95 1.38 9.38
C VAL A 254 17.27 1.37 8.02
N GLU A 255 16.56 0.29 7.72
CA GLU A 255 15.80 0.10 6.49
C GLU A 255 14.34 -0.24 6.83
N TYR A 256 13.39 0.40 6.15
CA TYR A 256 11.99 0.11 6.32
C TYR A 256 11.19 0.49 5.07
N LEU A 257 10.51 -0.50 4.48
CA LEU A 257 9.59 -0.33 3.36
C LEU A 257 8.20 -0.81 3.78
N MET A 258 7.17 -0.14 3.29
CA MET A 258 5.79 -0.44 3.68
C MET A 258 4.96 -0.98 2.52
N LEU A 259 4.21 -2.04 2.77
CA LEU A 259 3.28 -2.63 1.81
C LEU A 259 2.18 -1.64 1.38
N ARG A 260 1.96 -1.54 0.06
CA ARG A 260 0.73 -1.07 -0.56
C ARG A 260 0.10 -2.24 -1.31
N GLY A 261 -0.71 -3.02 -0.61
CA GLY A 261 -1.35 -4.23 -1.11
C GLY A 261 -2.87 -4.15 -1.08
N ILE A 262 -3.51 -4.82 -2.03
CA ILE A 262 -4.98 -4.93 -2.12
C ILE A 262 -5.39 -6.32 -1.66
N PHE A 263 -6.44 -6.33 -0.86
CA PHE A 263 -7.02 -7.54 -0.29
C PHE A 263 -8.55 -7.55 -0.45
N MET A 264 -9.11 -8.73 -0.36
CA MET A 264 -10.55 -8.99 -0.30
C MET A 264 -10.89 -9.79 0.96
N PRO A 265 -12.18 -9.85 1.35
CA PRO A 265 -12.64 -10.81 2.36
C PRO A 265 -12.26 -12.24 2.01
N ALA A 266 -12.10 -13.10 3.02
CA ALA A 266 -11.93 -14.53 2.78
C ALA A 266 -13.16 -15.15 2.10
N GLY A 267 -12.95 -16.25 1.36
CA GLY A 267 -14.05 -17.02 0.75
C GLY A 267 -14.55 -16.47 -0.60
N VAL A 268 -13.88 -15.48 -1.18
CA VAL A 268 -14.11 -15.07 -2.57
C VAL A 268 -13.54 -16.08 -3.55
N SER A 269 -14.12 -16.20 -4.76
CA SER A 269 -13.66 -17.15 -5.77
C SER A 269 -12.38 -16.69 -6.48
N ALA A 270 -11.65 -17.64 -7.08
CA ALA A 270 -10.48 -17.33 -7.88
C ALA A 270 -10.79 -16.41 -9.07
N GLU A 271 -11.98 -16.55 -9.67
CA GLU A 271 -12.44 -15.70 -10.76
C GLU A 271 -12.64 -14.23 -10.29
N GLN A 272 -13.22 -14.04 -9.11
CA GLN A 272 -13.40 -12.73 -8.50
C GLN A 272 -12.06 -12.06 -8.19
N VAL A 273 -11.11 -12.80 -7.65
CA VAL A 273 -9.74 -12.32 -7.42
C VAL A 273 -9.09 -11.92 -8.75
N ARG A 274 -9.20 -12.78 -9.77
CA ARG A 274 -8.61 -12.54 -11.09
C ARG A 274 -9.14 -11.28 -11.74
N PHE A 275 -10.44 -11.00 -11.64
CA PHE A 275 -11.03 -9.76 -12.12
C PHE A 275 -10.30 -8.53 -11.56
N TYR A 276 -10.07 -8.49 -10.24
CA TYR A 276 -9.38 -7.34 -9.63
C TYR A 276 -7.89 -7.33 -9.92
N VAL A 277 -7.23 -8.46 -10.07
CA VAL A 277 -5.83 -8.50 -10.53
C VAL A 277 -5.72 -7.85 -11.91
N ASP A 278 -6.57 -8.26 -12.88
CA ASP A 278 -6.58 -7.72 -14.24
C ASP A 278 -6.99 -6.24 -14.28
N LEU A 279 -7.92 -5.82 -13.41
CA LEU A 279 -8.30 -4.41 -13.24
C LEU A 279 -7.11 -3.57 -12.76
N LEU A 280 -6.42 -4.03 -11.74
CA LEU A 280 -5.28 -3.33 -11.14
C LEU A 280 -4.07 -3.28 -12.09
N ASP A 281 -3.89 -4.30 -12.95
CA ASP A 281 -2.88 -4.26 -14.02
C ASP A 281 -3.19 -3.17 -15.06
N LYS A 282 -4.46 -3.03 -15.44
CA LYS A 282 -4.90 -1.93 -16.30
C LYS A 282 -4.68 -0.57 -15.64
N VAL A 283 -4.99 -0.44 -14.35
CA VAL A 283 -4.71 0.80 -13.56
C VAL A 283 -3.22 1.11 -13.61
N ARG A 284 -2.36 0.14 -13.31
CA ARG A 284 -0.89 0.31 -13.29
C ARG A 284 -0.29 0.70 -14.66
N ALA A 285 -0.95 0.36 -15.75
CA ALA A 285 -0.51 0.71 -17.09
C ALA A 285 -0.79 2.19 -17.47
N THR A 286 -1.64 2.89 -16.70
CA THR A 286 -2.07 4.26 -17.02
C THR A 286 -1.00 5.31 -16.74
N PRO A 287 -1.03 6.47 -17.45
CA PRO A 287 -0.15 7.60 -17.15
C PRO A 287 -0.34 8.15 -15.75
N GLU A 288 -1.59 8.21 -15.25
CA GLU A 288 -1.93 8.74 -13.92
C GLU A 288 -1.31 7.88 -12.81
N TRP A 289 -1.27 6.56 -13.00
CA TRP A 289 -0.57 5.67 -12.06
C TRP A 289 0.93 5.93 -12.05
N LYS A 290 1.55 6.09 -13.23
CA LYS A 290 2.97 6.40 -13.34
C LYS A 290 3.31 7.73 -12.69
N GLU A 291 2.42 8.72 -12.84
CA GLU A 291 2.55 10.02 -12.18
C GLU A 291 2.48 9.88 -10.65
N LEU A 292 1.51 9.12 -10.12
CA LEU A 292 1.43 8.83 -8.68
C LEU A 292 2.72 8.17 -8.17
N MET A 293 3.23 7.18 -8.89
CA MET A 293 4.47 6.48 -8.53
C MET A 293 5.65 7.45 -8.45
N ALA A 294 5.78 8.34 -9.43
CA ALA A 294 6.86 9.32 -9.47
C ALA A 294 6.69 10.43 -8.41
N GLN A 295 5.46 10.92 -8.18
CA GLN A 295 5.20 11.93 -7.16
C GLN A 295 5.49 11.44 -5.75
N GLY A 296 5.13 10.19 -5.46
CA GLY A 296 5.31 9.57 -4.16
C GLY A 296 6.60 8.77 -4.02
N ALA A 297 7.46 8.77 -5.04
CA ALA A 297 8.69 7.98 -5.07
C ALA A 297 8.51 6.49 -4.71
N PHE A 298 7.37 5.90 -5.07
CA PHE A 298 7.07 4.52 -4.71
C PHE A 298 8.04 3.53 -5.37
N ASN A 299 8.50 2.55 -4.61
CA ASN A 299 9.15 1.37 -5.15
C ASN A 299 8.10 0.50 -5.87
N GLN A 300 8.25 0.31 -7.19
CA GLN A 300 7.23 -0.29 -8.05
C GLN A 300 7.23 -1.84 -8.01
N THR A 301 7.76 -2.45 -6.95
CA THR A 301 7.65 -3.90 -6.73
C THR A 301 6.17 -4.30 -6.71
N ALA A 302 5.83 -5.29 -7.52
CA ALA A 302 4.47 -5.82 -7.60
C ALA A 302 4.50 -7.34 -7.56
N LEU A 303 3.68 -7.92 -6.70
CA LEU A 303 3.58 -9.37 -6.52
C LEU A 303 2.11 -9.78 -6.48
N GLU A 304 1.83 -11.02 -6.91
CA GLU A 304 0.50 -11.65 -6.83
C GLU A 304 0.62 -13.14 -6.53
N GLY A 305 -0.50 -13.79 -6.26
CA GLY A 305 -0.57 -15.23 -6.08
C GLY A 305 0.36 -15.77 -4.99
N ALA A 306 1.11 -16.82 -5.31
CA ALA A 306 1.99 -17.50 -4.38
C ALA A 306 3.18 -16.63 -3.92
N GLU A 307 3.73 -15.81 -4.82
CA GLU A 307 4.85 -14.93 -4.49
C GLU A 307 4.44 -13.85 -3.49
N PHE A 308 3.24 -13.28 -3.66
CA PHE A 308 2.72 -12.30 -2.70
C PHE A 308 2.47 -12.94 -1.33
N ARG A 309 1.90 -14.16 -1.28
CA ARG A 309 1.72 -14.88 -0.01
C ARG A 309 3.05 -15.16 0.71
N ALA A 310 4.04 -15.64 -0.01
CA ALA A 310 5.36 -15.91 0.55
C ALA A 310 6.03 -14.62 1.07
N TRP A 311 5.81 -13.49 0.40
CA TRP A 311 6.27 -12.18 0.87
C TRP A 311 5.57 -11.78 2.18
N LEU A 312 4.22 -11.94 2.26
CA LEU A 312 3.43 -11.62 3.46
C LEU A 312 3.87 -12.42 4.69
N GLU A 313 4.18 -13.70 4.51
CA GLU A 313 4.67 -14.58 5.60
C GLU A 313 6.02 -14.08 6.15
N ARG A 314 6.96 -13.75 5.27
CA ARG A 314 8.27 -13.20 5.67
C ARG A 314 8.13 -11.84 6.35
N GLU A 315 7.25 -11.00 5.85
CA GLU A 315 7.05 -9.64 6.38
C GLU A 315 6.31 -9.64 7.72
N GLU A 316 5.37 -10.57 7.96
CA GLU A 316 4.75 -10.76 9.29
C GLU A 316 5.82 -11.11 10.32
N GLU A 317 6.73 -12.03 10.01
CA GLU A 317 7.81 -12.42 10.93
C GLU A 317 8.79 -11.26 11.16
N ARG A 318 9.16 -10.54 10.11
CA ARG A 318 10.00 -9.34 10.22
C ARG A 318 9.38 -8.30 11.15
N HIS A 319 8.09 -8.01 11.00
CA HIS A 319 7.38 -7.08 11.90
C HIS A 319 7.32 -7.59 13.33
N ARG A 320 7.12 -8.89 13.54
CA ARG A 320 7.16 -9.50 14.88
C ARG A 320 8.50 -9.25 15.57
N GLN A 321 9.60 -9.42 14.85
CA GLN A 321 10.95 -9.17 15.36
C GLN A 321 11.16 -7.68 15.68
N LEU A 322 10.86 -6.80 14.74
CA LEU A 322 10.99 -5.34 14.93
C LEU A 322 10.16 -4.84 16.13
N MET A 323 8.94 -5.33 16.27
CA MET A 323 8.06 -4.94 17.38
C MET A 323 8.48 -5.55 18.71
N ALA A 324 9.03 -6.77 18.73
CA ALA A 324 9.63 -7.35 19.92
C ALA A 324 10.82 -6.52 20.40
N GLU A 325 11.69 -6.14 19.47
CA GLU A 325 12.83 -5.28 19.75
C GLU A 325 12.41 -3.89 20.26
N ALA A 326 11.34 -3.32 19.70
CA ALA A 326 10.79 -2.05 20.14
C ALA A 326 10.00 -2.14 21.47
N GLY A 327 9.71 -3.34 21.97
CA GLY A 327 8.85 -3.54 23.16
C GLY A 327 7.38 -3.24 22.89
N PHE A 328 6.91 -3.43 21.65
CA PHE A 328 5.57 -3.06 21.21
C PHE A 328 4.58 -4.22 21.10
N LEU A 329 5.02 -5.46 21.30
CA LEU A 329 4.11 -6.61 21.30
C LEU A 329 3.06 -6.51 22.40
N ALA A 330 1.84 -6.96 22.12
CA ALA A 330 0.82 -7.16 23.13
C ALA A 330 1.34 -8.11 24.23
N LYS A 331 0.97 -7.80 25.49
CA LYS A 331 1.31 -8.61 26.65
C LYS A 331 0.36 -9.80 26.77
#